data_c5d2b2ddeb5664fa48289cd67df3c566
#
_entry.id   c5d2b2ddeb5664fa48289cd67df3c566
#
_cell.length_a   1.000
_cell.length_b   1.000
_cell.length_c   1.000
_cell.angle_alpha   90.00
_cell.angle_beta   90.00
_cell.angle_gamma   90.00
#
_symmetry.space_group_name_H-M   'P 1'
#
loop_
_entity.id
_entity.type
_entity.pdbx_description
1 polymer ?
#
loop_
_entity_poly.entity_id
_entity_poly.type
_entity_poly.pdbx_seq_one_letter_code
_entity_poly.pdbx_strand_id
1 'polypeptide(L)'
;MKEALDIQVKGIVQGVGFRPFVYRLAKKYLIDGWVLNATDGVFIHAEGETKLLDEFVIELSENPPAASRVEEVTLKEVPLEDFDSFEIRFSDAGAVEKTTLVSPDLATCDDCARELFNPNDRRYRYPFINCTNCGPRFTIIEKLPYDRKSTSMKDFPMCERCAVEYGDPLDRRFHAQPDACFACGPHLSWREHEGLSGALPAAAAEGPDASA
;
A
#
# COMPACT_ATOMS: atom_id res chain seq x y z
N MET A 1 25.70 1.78 21.10
CA MET A 1 25.18 0.56 21.72
C MET A 1 24.02 0.11 20.84
N LYS A 2 23.77 -1.20 20.68
CA LYS A 2 22.59 -1.67 19.91
C LYS A 2 21.42 -1.81 20.89
N GLU A 3 20.25 -1.28 20.52
CA GLU A 3 19.02 -1.27 21.31
C GLU A 3 17.86 -1.71 20.45
N ALA A 4 16.74 -2.07 21.07
CA ALA A 4 15.52 -2.44 20.40
C ALA A 4 14.32 -1.65 20.93
N LEU A 5 13.46 -1.23 20.00
CA LEU A 5 12.21 -0.50 20.27
C LEU A 5 11.03 -1.21 19.61
N ASP A 6 9.96 -1.40 20.37
CA ASP A 6 8.63 -1.63 19.82
C ASP A 6 7.94 -0.26 19.66
N ILE A 7 7.51 0.02 18.44
CA ILE A 7 6.92 1.31 18.06
C ILE A 7 5.50 1.06 17.55
N GLN A 8 4.54 1.74 18.13
CA GLN A 8 3.17 1.77 17.64
C GLN A 8 2.86 3.14 17.04
N VAL A 9 2.37 3.15 15.81
CA VAL A 9 1.97 4.38 15.11
C VAL A 9 0.47 4.32 14.84
N LYS A 10 -0.27 5.30 15.38
CA LYS A 10 -1.72 5.46 15.18
C LYS A 10 -2.06 6.64 14.28
N GLY A 11 -3.22 6.58 13.65
CA GLY A 11 -3.73 7.59 12.72
C GLY A 11 -4.08 7.01 11.36
N ILE A 12 -4.04 7.83 10.32
CA ILE A 12 -4.22 7.40 8.92
C ILE A 12 -2.87 6.91 8.39
N VAL A 13 -2.53 5.65 8.68
CA VAL A 13 -1.22 5.05 8.38
C VAL A 13 -1.31 3.75 7.57
N GLN A 14 -2.51 3.32 7.20
CA GLN A 14 -2.72 2.12 6.38
C GLN A 14 -3.20 2.47 4.97
N GLY A 15 -2.70 1.76 3.96
CA GLY A 15 -3.06 1.98 2.55
C GLY A 15 -2.46 3.23 1.91
N VAL A 16 -1.67 3.99 2.64
CA VAL A 16 -1.04 5.27 2.24
C VAL A 16 0.47 5.14 1.99
N GLY A 17 0.97 3.92 1.79
CA GLY A 17 2.38 3.67 1.57
C GLY A 17 3.25 3.72 2.84
N PHE A 18 2.65 3.65 4.03
CA PHE A 18 3.38 3.79 5.29
C PHE A 18 4.36 2.63 5.54
N ARG A 19 3.95 1.36 5.37
CA ARG A 19 4.85 0.20 5.50
C ARG A 19 6.05 0.26 4.54
N PRO A 20 5.86 0.53 3.22
CA PRO A 20 6.98 0.79 2.30
C PRO A 20 7.88 1.95 2.74
N PHE A 21 7.31 3.01 3.29
CA PHE A 21 8.08 4.14 3.83
C PHE A 21 8.95 3.68 5.00
N VAL A 22 8.38 3.00 6.00
CA VAL A 22 9.12 2.45 7.16
C VAL A 22 10.24 1.53 6.70
N TYR A 23 9.98 0.65 5.73
CA TYR A 23 10.99 -0.25 5.17
C TYR A 23 12.19 0.52 4.57
N ARG A 24 11.92 1.54 3.73
CA ARG A 24 12.99 2.37 3.15
C ARG A 24 13.75 3.15 4.23
N LEU A 25 13.04 3.63 5.24
CA LEU A 25 13.63 4.35 6.36
C LEU A 25 14.54 3.43 7.19
N ALA A 26 14.10 2.20 7.47
CA ALA A 26 14.91 1.21 8.17
C ALA A 26 16.21 0.89 7.39
N LYS A 27 16.13 0.74 6.06
CA LYS A 27 17.32 0.56 5.23
C LYS A 27 18.26 1.77 5.24
N LYS A 28 17.71 3.00 5.27
CA LYS A 28 18.50 4.25 5.36
C LYS A 28 19.30 4.33 6.66
N TYR A 29 18.69 3.94 7.76
CA TYR A 29 19.29 4.03 9.10
C TYR A 29 19.91 2.72 9.61
N LEU A 30 20.03 1.71 8.75
CA LEU A 30 20.61 0.40 9.10
C LEU A 30 19.89 -0.24 10.31
N ILE A 31 18.57 -0.15 10.32
CA ILE A 31 17.70 -0.75 11.32
C ILE A 31 17.25 -2.12 10.83
N ASP A 32 17.36 -3.10 11.71
CA ASP A 32 16.83 -4.45 11.52
C ASP A 32 15.49 -4.61 12.26
N GLY A 33 14.72 -5.65 11.90
CA GLY A 33 13.43 -5.91 12.53
C GLY A 33 12.28 -6.06 11.54
N TRP A 34 11.10 -5.52 11.87
CA TRP A 34 9.92 -5.70 11.02
C TRP A 34 8.87 -4.60 11.19
N VAL A 35 7.97 -4.51 10.21
CA VAL A 35 6.77 -3.67 10.25
C VAL A 35 5.54 -4.46 9.81
N LEU A 36 4.42 -4.27 10.49
CA LEU A 36 3.11 -4.85 10.12
C LEU A 36 1.95 -3.87 10.35
N ASN A 37 0.85 -4.09 9.63
CA ASN A 37 -0.42 -3.44 9.95
C ASN A 37 -1.18 -4.27 11.00
N ALA A 38 -1.77 -3.58 11.97
CA ALA A 38 -2.70 -4.16 12.93
C ALA A 38 -4.02 -3.39 12.95
N THR A 39 -4.99 -3.84 13.73
CA THR A 39 -6.31 -3.20 13.79
C THR A 39 -6.29 -1.80 14.41
N ASP A 40 -5.27 -1.46 15.16
CA ASP A 40 -5.10 -0.19 15.89
C ASP A 40 -3.90 0.65 15.40
N GLY A 41 -3.41 0.38 14.19
CA GLY A 41 -2.34 1.17 13.57
C GLY A 41 -1.28 0.35 12.86
N VAL A 42 -0.05 0.82 12.92
CA VAL A 42 1.14 0.14 12.41
C VAL A 42 2.05 -0.18 13.58
N PHE A 43 2.52 -1.42 13.65
CA PHE A 43 3.51 -1.87 14.62
C PHE A 43 4.85 -2.08 13.93
N ILE A 44 5.90 -1.66 14.61
CA ILE A 44 7.28 -1.77 14.14
C ILE A 44 8.10 -2.31 15.31
N HIS A 45 8.89 -3.33 15.06
CA HIS A 45 10.00 -3.72 15.91
C HIS A 45 11.28 -3.26 15.23
N ALA A 46 12.10 -2.48 15.92
CA ALA A 46 13.26 -1.82 15.34
C ALA A 46 14.49 -2.04 16.22
N GLU A 47 15.54 -2.63 15.64
CA GLU A 47 16.81 -2.86 16.28
C GLU A 47 17.94 -2.14 15.57
N GLY A 48 18.77 -1.41 16.31
CA GLY A 48 19.87 -0.67 15.71
C GLY A 48 20.77 0.02 16.72
N GLU A 49 21.73 0.78 16.22
CA GLU A 49 22.51 1.68 17.05
C GLU A 49 21.64 2.78 17.63
N THR A 50 21.72 3.05 18.93
CA THR A 50 20.89 4.05 19.64
C THR A 50 20.71 5.35 18.85
N LYS A 51 21.80 5.94 18.35
CA LYS A 51 21.73 7.19 17.59
C LYS A 51 20.95 7.06 16.28
N LEU A 52 21.08 5.92 15.57
CA LEU A 52 20.38 5.68 14.32
C LEU A 52 18.90 5.35 14.55
N LEU A 53 18.57 4.70 15.67
CA LEU A 53 17.19 4.50 16.12
C LEU A 53 16.50 5.83 16.44
N ASP A 54 17.18 6.75 17.12
CA ASP A 54 16.65 8.09 17.41
C ASP A 54 16.32 8.84 16.10
N GLU A 55 17.24 8.87 15.15
CA GLU A 55 17.03 9.50 13.83
C GLU A 55 15.88 8.82 13.05
N PHE A 56 15.80 7.50 13.11
CA PHE A 56 14.71 6.73 12.51
C PHE A 56 13.35 7.14 13.09
N VAL A 57 13.22 7.24 14.41
CA VAL A 57 11.98 7.62 15.11
C VAL A 57 11.58 9.06 14.80
N ILE A 58 12.56 9.98 14.77
CA ILE A 58 12.32 11.38 14.42
C ILE A 58 11.76 11.47 12.99
N GLU A 59 12.43 10.86 12.01
CA GLU A 59 12.00 10.93 10.60
C GLU A 59 10.67 10.19 10.37
N LEU A 60 10.40 9.12 11.11
CA LEU A 60 9.13 8.40 11.09
C LEU A 60 7.93 9.32 11.44
N SER A 61 8.11 10.22 12.38
CA SER A 61 7.08 11.14 12.87
C SER A 61 7.02 12.45 12.09
N GLU A 62 8.15 13.00 11.66
CA GLU A 62 8.22 14.34 11.05
C GLU A 62 8.04 14.31 9.53
N ASN A 63 8.42 13.23 8.86
CA ASN A 63 8.40 13.13 7.40
C ASN A 63 7.58 11.94 6.86
N PRO A 64 6.37 11.68 7.39
CA PRO A 64 5.55 10.56 6.93
C PRO A 64 5.06 10.79 5.49
N PRO A 65 4.60 9.75 4.78
CA PRO A 65 4.03 9.89 3.44
C PRO A 65 2.93 10.96 3.40
N ALA A 66 2.89 11.77 2.35
CA ALA A 66 1.96 12.90 2.22
C ALA A 66 0.47 12.53 2.38
N ALA A 67 0.10 11.30 2.06
CA ALA A 67 -1.26 10.79 2.23
C ALA A 67 -1.54 10.22 3.64
N SER A 68 -0.53 10.16 4.51
CA SER A 68 -0.66 9.69 5.88
C SER A 68 -0.92 10.84 6.86
N ARG A 69 -1.46 10.48 8.02
CA ARG A 69 -1.58 11.38 9.16
C ARG A 69 -1.24 10.60 10.42
N VAL A 70 -0.07 10.87 10.97
CA VAL A 70 0.38 10.32 12.24
C VAL A 70 -0.27 11.15 13.36
N GLU A 71 -0.99 10.48 14.26
CA GLU A 71 -1.67 11.12 15.40
C GLU A 71 -0.96 10.81 16.70
N GLU A 72 -0.41 9.61 16.84
CA GLU A 72 0.28 9.17 18.04
C GLU A 72 1.42 8.21 17.66
N VAL A 73 2.56 8.37 18.29
CA VAL A 73 3.69 7.41 18.24
C VAL A 73 4.03 7.02 19.67
N THR A 74 3.89 5.74 19.97
CA THR A 74 4.25 5.16 21.28
C THR A 74 5.50 4.33 21.13
N LEU A 75 6.46 4.53 22.01
CA LEU A 75 7.74 3.82 22.03
C LEU A 75 7.85 2.99 23.29
N LYS A 76 8.40 1.79 23.16
CA LYS A 76 8.68 0.90 24.29
C LYS A 76 10.02 0.22 24.05
N GLU A 77 10.95 0.40 24.99
CA GLU A 77 12.20 -0.37 25.00
C GLU A 77 11.91 -1.84 25.25
N VAL A 78 12.56 -2.69 24.46
CA VAL A 78 12.41 -4.15 24.54
C VAL A 78 13.77 -4.82 24.41
N PRO A 79 13.92 -6.09 24.83
CA PRO A 79 15.13 -6.85 24.57
C PRO A 79 15.39 -7.03 23.08
N LEU A 80 16.66 -7.10 22.69
CA LEU A 80 17.08 -7.49 21.34
C LEU A 80 16.61 -8.92 21.02
N GLU A 81 16.09 -9.12 19.83
CA GLU A 81 15.75 -10.42 19.25
C GLU A 81 16.77 -10.85 18.19
N ASP A 82 17.80 -10.00 17.93
CA ASP A 82 18.93 -10.23 17.02
C ASP A 82 18.51 -10.45 15.55
N PHE A 83 17.62 -9.59 15.04
CA PHE A 83 17.32 -9.57 13.62
C PHE A 83 18.55 -9.18 12.79
N ASP A 84 18.69 -9.77 11.60
CA ASP A 84 19.76 -9.53 10.64
C ASP A 84 19.29 -8.77 9.39
N SER A 85 17.98 -8.45 9.31
CA SER A 85 17.38 -7.68 8.23
C SER A 85 16.06 -7.05 8.67
N PHE A 86 15.57 -6.09 7.87
CA PHE A 86 14.25 -5.50 8.06
C PHE A 86 13.24 -6.08 7.06
N GLU A 87 12.07 -6.47 7.53
CA GLU A 87 11.03 -7.09 6.70
C GLU A 87 9.63 -6.45 6.89
N ILE A 88 8.77 -6.59 5.86
CA ILE A 88 7.35 -6.28 6.00
C ILE A 88 6.59 -7.58 6.26
N ARG A 89 5.98 -7.68 7.44
CA ARG A 89 5.18 -8.83 7.85
C ARG A 89 3.71 -8.71 7.44
N PHE A 90 3.07 -9.85 7.28
CA PHE A 90 1.62 -9.89 7.13
C PHE A 90 0.94 -9.39 8.41
N SER A 91 -0.19 -8.71 8.22
CA SER A 91 -0.95 -8.15 9.32
C SER A 91 -1.45 -9.22 10.26
N ASP A 92 -1.31 -8.97 11.56
CA ASP A 92 -1.92 -9.80 12.59
C ASP A 92 -3.36 -9.33 12.85
N ALA A 93 -4.32 -10.26 12.75
CA ALA A 93 -5.73 -10.01 12.98
C ALA A 93 -6.12 -10.27 14.45
N GLY A 94 -5.19 -10.11 15.40
CA GLY A 94 -5.44 -10.26 16.83
C GLY A 94 -6.60 -9.38 17.32
N ALA A 95 -7.30 -9.82 18.34
CA ALA A 95 -8.48 -9.17 18.90
C ALA A 95 -8.12 -7.85 19.60
N VAL A 96 -8.13 -6.75 18.86
CA VAL A 96 -7.89 -5.40 19.38
C VAL A 96 -9.01 -4.46 18.93
N GLU A 97 -9.33 -3.47 19.76
CA GLU A 97 -10.37 -2.46 19.50
C GLU A 97 -10.22 -1.79 18.14
N LYS A 98 -11.35 -1.59 17.46
CA LYS A 98 -11.43 -1.04 16.08
C LYS A 98 -11.16 0.47 16.07
N THR A 99 -9.90 0.87 16.19
CA THR A 99 -9.50 2.29 16.22
C THR A 99 -8.78 2.76 14.96
N THR A 100 -8.42 1.86 14.05
CA THR A 100 -7.71 2.25 12.82
C THR A 100 -8.61 3.04 11.89
N LEU A 101 -8.20 4.27 11.59
CA LEU A 101 -8.85 5.12 10.61
C LEU A 101 -8.46 4.69 9.18
N VAL A 102 -9.47 4.54 8.33
CA VAL A 102 -9.27 4.34 6.90
C VAL A 102 -9.23 5.70 6.23
N SER A 103 -8.17 5.96 5.45
CA SER A 103 -8.11 7.16 4.62
C SER A 103 -9.29 7.20 3.66
N PRO A 104 -9.92 8.36 3.44
CA PRO A 104 -10.83 8.53 2.32
C PRO A 104 -10.10 8.30 1.00
N ASP A 105 -10.85 8.00 -0.06
CA ASP A 105 -10.28 7.89 -1.41
C ASP A 105 -9.61 9.20 -1.80
N LEU A 106 -8.36 9.09 -2.23
CA LEU A 106 -7.60 10.20 -2.80
C LEU A 106 -7.75 10.19 -4.34
N ALA A 107 -7.52 11.33 -4.96
CA ALA A 107 -7.44 11.43 -6.41
C ALA A 107 -6.30 10.54 -6.96
N THR A 108 -6.45 10.12 -8.21
CA THR A 108 -5.36 9.46 -8.94
C THR A 108 -4.15 10.39 -8.99
N CYS A 109 -2.98 9.91 -8.54
CA CYS A 109 -1.76 10.71 -8.54
C CYS A 109 -1.24 10.96 -9.97
N ASP A 110 -0.40 11.99 -10.13
CA ASP A 110 0.13 12.41 -11.44
C ASP A 110 0.89 11.29 -12.17
N ASP A 111 1.60 10.43 -11.44
CA ASP A 111 2.30 9.28 -12.03
C ASP A 111 1.32 8.27 -12.62
N CYS A 112 0.28 7.91 -11.88
CA CYS A 112 -0.77 7.03 -12.38
C CYS A 112 -1.58 7.67 -13.51
N ALA A 113 -1.83 8.99 -13.45
CA ALA A 113 -2.49 9.71 -14.54
C ALA A 113 -1.63 9.70 -15.82
N ARG A 114 -0.31 9.90 -15.69
CA ARG A 114 0.63 9.81 -16.81
C ARG A 114 0.61 8.44 -17.49
N GLU A 115 0.66 7.36 -16.71
CA GLU A 115 0.58 5.99 -17.23
C GLU A 115 -0.78 5.70 -17.87
N LEU A 116 -1.88 6.15 -17.24
CA LEU A 116 -3.25 5.97 -17.75
C LEU A 116 -3.44 6.58 -19.14
N PHE A 117 -2.77 7.68 -19.44
CA PHE A 117 -2.89 8.38 -20.73
C PHE A 117 -1.73 8.13 -21.69
N ASN A 118 -0.73 7.34 -21.31
CA ASN A 118 0.38 6.97 -22.17
C ASN A 118 0.06 5.71 -22.99
N PRO A 119 -0.09 5.80 -24.33
CA PRO A 119 -0.41 4.64 -25.18
C PRO A 119 0.64 3.52 -25.13
N ASN A 120 1.86 3.80 -24.70
CA ASN A 120 2.94 2.83 -24.58
C ASN A 120 2.99 2.16 -23.19
N ASP A 121 2.14 2.56 -22.26
CA ASP A 121 2.10 1.95 -20.95
C ASP A 121 1.14 0.76 -20.91
N ARG A 122 1.51 -0.30 -20.20
CA ARG A 122 0.68 -1.51 -20.04
C ARG A 122 -0.62 -1.26 -19.29
N ARG A 123 -0.76 -0.15 -18.60
CA ARG A 123 -1.97 0.32 -17.93
C ARG A 123 -2.66 1.45 -18.68
N TYR A 124 -2.32 1.68 -19.95
CA TYR A 124 -3.02 2.65 -20.79
C TYR A 124 -4.51 2.41 -20.75
N ARG A 125 -5.29 3.41 -20.34
CA ARG A 125 -6.74 3.33 -20.15
C ARG A 125 -7.25 2.26 -19.15
N TYR A 126 -6.37 1.75 -18.27
CA TYR A 126 -6.81 0.83 -17.24
C TYR A 126 -7.51 1.59 -16.10
N PRO A 127 -8.86 1.46 -15.95
CA PRO A 127 -9.65 2.34 -15.10
C PRO A 127 -9.41 2.14 -13.59
N PHE A 128 -8.82 1.00 -13.20
CA PHE A 128 -8.51 0.67 -11.81
C PHE A 128 -7.03 0.88 -11.46
N ILE A 129 -6.34 1.73 -12.25
CA ILE A 129 -4.93 2.05 -11.99
C ILE A 129 -4.75 2.66 -10.61
N ASN A 130 -3.76 2.17 -9.87
CA ASN A 130 -3.46 2.62 -8.51
C ASN A 130 -1.98 2.41 -8.16
N CYS A 131 -1.50 3.12 -7.13
CA CYS A 131 -0.22 2.90 -6.47
C CYS A 131 -0.31 3.39 -5.00
N THR A 132 0.78 3.32 -4.23
CA THR A 132 0.79 3.78 -2.84
C THR A 132 0.53 5.29 -2.70
N ASN A 133 0.94 6.11 -3.68
CA ASN A 133 0.68 7.56 -3.66
C ASN A 133 -0.81 7.91 -3.90
N CYS A 134 -1.57 7.04 -4.58
CA CYS A 134 -3.02 7.19 -4.73
C CYS A 134 -3.80 6.84 -3.46
N GLY A 135 -3.15 6.22 -2.50
CA GLY A 135 -3.78 5.75 -1.27
C GLY A 135 -4.71 4.54 -1.45
N PRO A 136 -5.43 4.17 -0.40
CA PRO A 136 -6.37 3.06 -0.42
C PRO A 136 -7.59 3.37 -1.30
N ARG A 137 -8.37 2.33 -1.59
CA ARG A 137 -9.70 2.45 -2.21
C ARG A 137 -10.73 1.89 -1.24
N PHE A 138 -11.55 2.75 -0.67
CA PHE A 138 -12.56 2.39 0.31
C PHE A 138 -13.49 1.29 -0.22
N THR A 139 -13.88 1.40 -1.49
CA THR A 139 -14.82 0.49 -2.14
C THR A 139 -14.35 -0.96 -2.24
N ILE A 140 -13.05 -1.24 -2.14
CA ILE A 140 -12.53 -2.61 -2.17
C ILE A 140 -12.33 -3.21 -0.76
N ILE A 141 -12.44 -2.42 0.31
CA ILE A 141 -12.14 -2.86 1.67
C ILE A 141 -13.29 -3.72 2.18
N GLU A 142 -13.00 -4.96 2.56
CA GLU A 142 -13.95 -5.86 3.19
C GLU A 142 -13.80 -5.86 4.72
N LYS A 143 -12.56 -5.76 5.19
CA LYS A 143 -12.22 -5.71 6.61
C LYS A 143 -10.85 -5.08 6.83
N LEU A 144 -10.56 -4.69 8.06
CA LEU A 144 -9.23 -4.31 8.53
C LEU A 144 -8.52 -5.51 9.17
N PRO A 145 -7.18 -5.51 9.18
CA PRO A 145 -6.26 -4.50 8.64
C PRO A 145 -6.24 -4.48 7.11
N TYR A 146 -5.82 -3.34 6.51
CA TYR A 146 -5.82 -3.12 5.07
C TYR A 146 -4.69 -3.91 4.38
N ASP A 147 -4.98 -5.12 4.02
CA ASP A 147 -4.13 -6.01 3.22
C ASP A 147 -4.92 -6.60 2.06
N ARG A 148 -4.25 -6.99 0.97
CA ARG A 148 -4.91 -7.53 -0.23
C ARG A 148 -5.90 -8.66 0.08
N LYS A 149 -5.55 -9.59 0.99
CA LYS A 149 -6.42 -10.67 1.46
C LYS A 149 -7.68 -10.19 2.20
N SER A 150 -7.69 -8.95 2.65
CA SER A 150 -8.79 -8.28 3.36
C SER A 150 -9.56 -7.32 2.46
N THR A 151 -9.38 -7.40 1.15
CA THR A 151 -10.04 -6.61 0.13
C THR A 151 -10.65 -7.52 -0.95
N SER A 152 -11.56 -6.99 -1.78
CA SER A 152 -12.09 -7.69 -2.97
C SER A 152 -11.00 -8.04 -3.98
N MET A 153 -9.81 -7.46 -3.88
CA MET A 153 -8.66 -7.80 -4.74
C MET A 153 -8.05 -9.18 -4.45
N LYS A 154 -8.45 -9.86 -3.36
CA LYS A 154 -8.07 -11.25 -3.07
C LYS A 154 -8.45 -12.22 -4.19
N ASP A 155 -9.54 -11.92 -4.90
CA ASP A 155 -10.09 -12.76 -5.99
C ASP A 155 -9.36 -12.50 -7.32
N PHE A 156 -8.41 -11.56 -7.36
CA PHE A 156 -7.62 -11.20 -8.53
C PHE A 156 -6.13 -11.52 -8.30
N PRO A 157 -5.67 -12.76 -8.58
CA PRO A 157 -4.27 -13.13 -8.45
C PRO A 157 -3.42 -12.29 -9.41
N MET A 158 -2.32 -11.77 -8.90
CA MET A 158 -1.42 -10.92 -9.68
C MET A 158 -0.75 -11.70 -10.82
N CYS A 159 -0.63 -11.09 -12.00
CA CYS A 159 0.29 -11.57 -13.02
C CYS A 159 1.74 -11.35 -12.57
N GLU A 160 2.70 -12.00 -13.20
CA GLU A 160 4.12 -11.95 -12.87
C GLU A 160 4.64 -10.50 -12.76
N ARG A 161 4.30 -9.65 -13.75
CA ARG A 161 4.73 -8.24 -13.76
C ARG A 161 4.18 -7.43 -12.57
N CYS A 162 2.91 -7.60 -12.22
CA CYS A 162 2.35 -6.95 -11.03
C CYS A 162 2.93 -7.52 -9.74
N ALA A 163 3.21 -8.83 -9.68
CA ALA A 163 3.84 -9.44 -8.52
C ALA A 163 5.26 -8.90 -8.28
N VAL A 164 6.03 -8.67 -9.35
CA VAL A 164 7.37 -8.05 -9.27
C VAL A 164 7.26 -6.62 -8.74
N GLU A 165 6.39 -5.77 -9.28
CA GLU A 165 6.19 -4.39 -8.79
C GLU A 165 5.71 -4.37 -7.33
N TYR A 166 4.80 -5.28 -6.98
CA TYR A 166 4.29 -5.41 -5.61
C TYR A 166 5.36 -5.85 -4.60
N GLY A 167 6.33 -6.65 -5.04
CA GLY A 167 7.44 -7.16 -4.22
C GLY A 167 8.69 -6.27 -4.21
N ASP A 168 8.83 -5.31 -5.11
CA ASP A 168 10.01 -4.45 -5.21
C ASP A 168 9.90 -3.22 -4.29
N PRO A 169 10.75 -3.11 -3.24
CA PRO A 169 10.76 -1.95 -2.34
C PRO A 169 11.02 -0.60 -3.01
N LEU A 170 11.60 -0.61 -4.21
CA LEU A 170 11.89 0.60 -4.98
C LEU A 170 10.72 1.00 -5.89
N ASP A 171 9.79 0.10 -6.17
CA ASP A 171 8.62 0.40 -6.97
C ASP A 171 7.55 1.15 -6.14
N ARG A 172 6.88 2.13 -6.77
CA ARG A 172 5.78 2.87 -6.14
C ARG A 172 4.51 2.04 -5.93
N ARG A 173 4.47 0.81 -6.45
CA ARG A 173 3.43 -0.18 -6.20
C ARG A 173 3.80 -1.22 -5.15
N PHE A 174 4.97 -1.06 -4.53
CA PHE A 174 5.40 -1.92 -3.44
C PHE A 174 4.33 -1.98 -2.35
N HIS A 175 3.76 -3.18 -2.13
CA HIS A 175 2.63 -3.40 -1.21
C HIS A 175 1.39 -2.51 -1.45
N ALA A 176 1.18 -2.02 -2.68
CA ALA A 176 -0.06 -1.35 -3.05
C ALA A 176 -1.19 -2.38 -3.21
N GLN A 177 -2.10 -2.45 -2.25
CA GLN A 177 -3.12 -3.51 -2.19
C GLN A 177 -4.03 -3.57 -3.43
N PRO A 178 -4.40 -2.42 -4.09
CA PRO A 178 -5.18 -2.42 -5.32
C PRO A 178 -4.37 -2.72 -6.59
N ASP A 179 -3.04 -2.95 -6.50
CA ASP A 179 -2.23 -3.12 -7.71
C ASP A 179 -2.74 -4.21 -8.63
N ALA A 180 -2.92 -3.86 -9.90
CA ALA A 180 -3.40 -4.72 -10.97
C ALA A 180 -3.13 -4.09 -12.35
N CYS A 181 -3.42 -4.85 -13.41
CA CYS A 181 -3.45 -4.39 -14.79
C CYS A 181 -4.54 -5.14 -15.56
N PHE A 182 -4.71 -4.86 -16.86
CA PHE A 182 -5.68 -5.59 -17.70
C PHE A 182 -5.55 -7.11 -17.67
N ALA A 183 -4.34 -7.66 -17.49
CA ALA A 183 -4.14 -9.11 -17.48
C ALA A 183 -4.59 -9.80 -16.18
N CYS A 184 -4.66 -9.08 -15.07
CA CYS A 184 -4.86 -9.71 -13.75
C CYS A 184 -5.87 -9.00 -12.84
N GLY A 185 -6.41 -7.86 -13.23
CA GLY A 185 -7.33 -7.09 -12.41
C GLY A 185 -8.76 -7.11 -12.94
N PRO A 186 -9.66 -6.38 -12.28
CA PRO A 186 -11.05 -6.24 -12.70
C PRO A 186 -11.17 -5.53 -14.06
N HIS A 187 -12.25 -5.83 -14.76
CA HIS A 187 -12.60 -5.25 -16.05
C HIS A 187 -13.95 -4.55 -16.01
N LEU A 188 -14.10 -3.49 -16.80
CA LEU A 188 -15.39 -2.88 -17.05
C LEU A 188 -16.09 -3.60 -18.22
N SER A 189 -17.38 -3.85 -18.09
CA SER A 189 -18.24 -4.29 -19.18
C SER A 189 -19.42 -3.35 -19.30
N TRP A 190 -19.78 -3.02 -20.53
CA TRP A 190 -20.99 -2.26 -20.82
C TRP A 190 -22.11 -3.26 -21.19
N ARG A 191 -23.30 -3.04 -20.61
CA ARG A 191 -24.52 -3.77 -21.01
C ARG A 191 -25.61 -2.75 -21.27
N GLU A 192 -26.19 -2.80 -22.46
CA GLU A 192 -27.41 -2.04 -22.74
C GLU A 192 -28.59 -2.67 -21.99
N HIS A 193 -29.35 -1.82 -21.29
CA HIS A 193 -30.61 -2.26 -20.69
C HIS A 193 -31.72 -2.06 -21.73
N GLU A 194 -32.38 -3.15 -22.11
CA GLU A 194 -33.56 -3.08 -22.98
C GLU A 194 -34.64 -2.21 -22.28
N GLY A 195 -34.80 -0.97 -22.72
CA GLY A 195 -35.80 -0.05 -22.17
C GLY A 195 -35.40 1.41 -21.95
N LEU A 196 -34.12 1.73 -22.05
CA LEU A 196 -33.66 3.13 -22.05
C LEU A 196 -33.12 3.50 -23.42
N SER A 197 -34.02 3.94 -24.28
CA SER A 197 -33.69 4.51 -25.61
C SER A 197 -33.12 5.91 -25.45
N GLY A 198 -31.80 5.98 -25.27
CA GLY A 198 -31.04 7.22 -25.23
C GLY A 198 -29.59 6.89 -25.48
N ALA A 199 -29.24 6.61 -26.73
CA ALA A 199 -27.91 6.17 -27.11
C ALA A 199 -26.85 7.29 -26.90
N LEU A 200 -25.91 7.07 -26.00
CA LEU A 200 -24.58 7.67 -26.11
C LEU A 200 -23.73 6.76 -27.01
N PRO A 201 -22.94 7.31 -27.96
CA PRO A 201 -22.17 6.51 -28.88
C PRO A 201 -21.10 5.70 -28.14
N ALA A 202 -21.04 4.40 -28.45
CA ALA A 202 -20.03 3.47 -27.92
C ALA A 202 -18.63 3.93 -28.34
N ALA A 203 -17.80 4.29 -27.38
CA ALA A 203 -16.36 4.32 -27.56
C ALA A 203 -15.84 2.88 -27.49
N ALA A 204 -15.55 2.29 -28.63
CA ALA A 204 -14.90 0.99 -28.71
C ALA A 204 -13.53 1.07 -28.03
N ALA A 205 -13.39 0.39 -26.91
CA ALA A 205 -12.11 0.14 -26.27
C ALA A 205 -11.60 -1.22 -26.76
N GLU A 206 -10.94 -1.21 -27.90
CA GLU A 206 -10.03 -2.30 -28.25
C GLU A 206 -8.74 -2.08 -27.46
N GLY A 207 -8.51 -2.92 -26.45
CA GLY A 207 -7.23 -2.97 -25.76
C GLY A 207 -6.15 -3.53 -26.69
N PRO A 208 -4.87 -3.17 -26.53
CA PRO A 208 -3.81 -3.77 -27.33
C PRO A 208 -3.75 -5.28 -27.09
N ASP A 209 -3.74 -6.01 -28.20
CA ASP A 209 -3.63 -7.46 -28.26
C ASP A 209 -2.44 -7.95 -27.42
N ALA A 210 -2.66 -8.97 -26.58
CA ALA A 210 -1.68 -9.54 -25.66
C ALA A 210 -0.74 -10.54 -26.38
N SER A 211 -0.35 -10.25 -27.63
CA SER A 211 0.59 -11.06 -28.41
C SER A 211 1.78 -10.24 -28.87
N ALA A 212 2.79 -10.16 -28.01
CA ALA A 212 4.23 -10.06 -28.35
C ALA A 212 5.07 -10.21 -27.05
#